data_da74f88890134719b3a0d866c9f8403e
#
_entry.id   da74f88890134719b3a0d866c9f8403e
#
_cell.length_a   1.000
_cell.length_b   1.000
_cell.length_c   1.000
_cell.angle_alpha   90.00
_cell.angle_beta   90.00
_cell.angle_gamma   90.00
#
_symmetry.space_group_name_H-M   'P 1'
#
loop_
_entity.id
_entity.type
_entity.pdbx_description
1 polymer ?
#
loop_
_entity_poly.entity_id
_entity_poly.type
_entity_poly.pdbx_seq_one_letter_code
_entity_poly.pdbx_strand_id
1 'polypeptide(L)'
;MGKTGYFTHRDCWKHDMGRGHPECPERLDAIEDRLLLTGVGDALEHRDVPLATLAQITRAHSEAHLEHLEELHQRLVADEPAGGPDHAQLDPDTILTRYTLLAARRAAGAAIAATDAVVAGEIENAFCSVRPPGHHACREQAMGFCFLNNVAIAARHALEVHGLERVAIVDFDVHHGNGTENILSDDPRALMVGFFQHPFYPYSGTQYPASNMLNLPIPAYTRGMDVRELIEAIWMPRLEEFAPEMIFVSAGFDAHREDDLGQLGLTENDFAWITARIQDVARRHARGRIVSMLEGGYNLDALARSVEAHIRVLADL
;
A
#
# COMPACT_ATOMS: atom_id res chain seq x y z
N MET A 1 -2.23 -26.17 -0.15
CA MET A 1 -2.15 -24.79 -0.60
C MET A 1 -2.90 -23.93 0.41
N GLY A 2 -2.24 -22.92 0.96
CA GLY A 2 -2.86 -21.96 1.85
C GLY A 2 -3.84 -21.10 1.05
N LYS A 3 -4.82 -20.50 1.74
CA LYS A 3 -5.78 -19.61 1.09
C LYS A 3 -5.24 -18.20 1.04
N THR A 4 -5.41 -17.51 -0.08
CA THR A 4 -5.14 -16.09 -0.22
C THR A 4 -6.40 -15.29 0.07
N GLY A 5 -6.34 -14.38 1.06
CA GLY A 5 -7.44 -13.47 1.40
C GLY A 5 -7.51 -12.28 0.43
N TYR A 6 -8.73 -11.91 0.05
CA TYR A 6 -9.00 -10.70 -0.73
C TYR A 6 -9.89 -9.77 0.07
N PHE A 7 -9.35 -8.60 0.41
CA PHE A 7 -10.01 -7.63 1.28
C PHE A 7 -10.39 -6.39 0.48
N THR A 8 -11.68 -6.11 0.40
CA THR A 8 -12.20 -4.91 -0.25
C THR A 8 -13.51 -4.47 0.41
N HIS A 9 -13.89 -3.19 0.25
CA HIS A 9 -15.16 -2.69 0.78
C HIS A 9 -15.71 -1.56 -0.09
N ARG A 10 -17.02 -1.54 -0.31
CA ARG A 10 -17.70 -0.55 -1.18
C ARG A 10 -17.52 0.90 -0.77
N ASP A 11 -17.19 1.17 0.49
CA ASP A 11 -16.87 2.54 0.92
C ASP A 11 -15.61 3.09 0.24
N CYS A 12 -14.68 2.23 -0.22
CA CYS A 12 -13.49 2.65 -0.95
C CYS A 12 -13.82 3.27 -2.33
N TRP A 13 -14.95 2.88 -2.95
CA TRP A 13 -15.43 3.49 -4.19
C TRP A 13 -16.01 4.89 -3.99
N LYS A 14 -16.45 5.24 -2.78
CA LYS A 14 -17.05 6.54 -2.49
C LYS A 14 -16.02 7.66 -2.38
N HIS A 15 -14.75 7.31 -2.17
CA HIS A 15 -13.67 8.29 -2.20
C HIS A 15 -13.39 8.69 -3.64
N ASP A 16 -13.57 9.98 -3.96
CA ASP A 16 -13.40 10.54 -5.28
C ASP A 16 -12.86 11.97 -5.16
N MET A 17 -11.65 12.19 -5.66
CA MET A 17 -10.96 13.49 -5.63
C MET A 17 -11.35 14.39 -6.79
N GLY A 18 -12.34 13.99 -7.58
CA GLY A 18 -12.92 14.81 -8.64
C GLY A 18 -12.59 14.33 -10.05
N ARG A 19 -13.34 14.87 -11.00
CA ARG A 19 -13.27 14.43 -12.39
C ARG A 19 -11.88 14.59 -13.01
N GLY A 20 -11.36 13.47 -13.52
CA GLY A 20 -10.05 13.44 -14.17
C GLY A 20 -8.87 13.27 -13.22
N HIS A 21 -9.13 13.11 -11.92
CA HIS A 21 -8.08 12.74 -10.97
C HIS A 21 -7.61 11.31 -11.26
N PRO A 22 -6.29 11.05 -11.30
CA PRO A 22 -5.76 9.72 -11.63
C PRO A 22 -6.10 8.66 -10.56
N GLU A 23 -6.08 9.05 -9.27
CA GLU A 23 -6.52 8.19 -8.17
C GLU A 23 -8.05 8.24 -8.08
N CYS A 24 -8.73 7.37 -8.82
CA CYS A 24 -10.17 7.36 -9.05
C CYS A 24 -10.81 6.01 -8.68
N PRO A 25 -12.14 5.97 -8.44
CA PRO A 25 -12.87 4.73 -8.11
C PRO A 25 -12.73 3.64 -9.17
N GLU A 26 -12.61 4.00 -10.43
CA GLU A 26 -12.48 3.10 -11.58
C GLU A 26 -11.24 2.20 -11.49
N ARG A 27 -10.27 2.55 -10.67
CA ARG A 27 -9.11 1.69 -10.36
C ARG A 27 -9.55 0.36 -9.75
N LEU A 28 -10.49 0.38 -8.82
CA LEU A 28 -11.04 -0.83 -8.21
C LEU A 28 -11.95 -1.59 -9.18
N ASP A 29 -12.76 -0.88 -9.99
CA ASP A 29 -13.58 -1.53 -11.02
C ASP A 29 -12.71 -2.32 -12.00
N ALA A 30 -11.61 -1.72 -12.47
CA ALA A 30 -10.69 -2.37 -13.40
C ALA A 30 -10.06 -3.65 -12.81
N ILE A 31 -9.71 -3.63 -11.51
CA ILE A 31 -9.19 -4.81 -10.80
C ILE A 31 -10.28 -5.90 -10.67
N GLU A 32 -11.47 -5.53 -10.18
CA GLU A 32 -12.58 -6.47 -9.99
C GLU A 32 -12.98 -7.13 -11.32
N ASP A 33 -13.15 -6.34 -12.37
CA ASP A 33 -13.50 -6.83 -13.71
C ASP A 33 -12.43 -7.81 -14.24
N ARG A 34 -11.16 -7.49 -14.05
CA ARG A 34 -10.05 -8.35 -14.47
C ARG A 34 -10.04 -9.67 -13.73
N LEU A 35 -10.18 -9.66 -12.41
CA LEU A 35 -10.20 -10.87 -11.59
C LEU A 35 -11.41 -11.75 -11.92
N LEU A 36 -12.57 -11.14 -12.21
CA LEU A 36 -13.76 -11.84 -12.66
C LEU A 36 -13.55 -12.49 -14.04
N LEU A 37 -13.06 -11.72 -15.02
CA LEU A 37 -12.85 -12.20 -16.40
C LEU A 37 -11.84 -13.35 -16.48
N THR A 38 -10.84 -13.36 -15.63
CA THR A 38 -9.79 -14.39 -15.64
C THR A 38 -10.07 -15.57 -14.69
N GLY A 39 -11.15 -15.48 -13.89
CA GLY A 39 -11.52 -16.49 -12.90
C GLY A 39 -10.58 -16.54 -11.69
N VAL A 40 -9.62 -15.62 -11.57
CA VAL A 40 -8.70 -15.56 -10.42
C VAL A 40 -9.48 -15.25 -9.13
N GLY A 41 -10.51 -14.38 -9.23
CA GLY A 41 -11.35 -14.01 -8.10
C GLY A 41 -12.02 -15.21 -7.42
N ASP A 42 -12.36 -16.27 -8.15
CA ASP A 42 -12.99 -17.48 -7.61
C ASP A 42 -12.04 -18.32 -6.74
N ALA A 43 -10.72 -18.13 -6.89
CA ALA A 43 -9.71 -18.83 -6.10
C ALA A 43 -9.37 -18.09 -4.78
N LEU A 44 -9.88 -16.88 -4.59
CA LEU A 44 -9.58 -16.04 -3.43
C LEU A 44 -10.64 -16.19 -2.34
N GLU A 45 -10.21 -16.03 -1.09
CA GLU A 45 -11.13 -15.95 0.05
C GLU A 45 -11.53 -14.49 0.29
N HIS A 46 -12.71 -14.12 -0.21
CA HIS A 46 -13.25 -12.78 -0.03
C HIS A 46 -13.62 -12.53 1.44
N ARG A 47 -13.10 -11.44 2.00
CA ARG A 47 -13.26 -11.06 3.39
C ARG A 47 -13.87 -9.66 3.52
N ASP A 48 -14.75 -9.50 4.50
CA ASP A 48 -15.29 -8.19 4.87
C ASP A 48 -14.24 -7.36 5.61
N VAL A 49 -14.38 -6.04 5.51
CA VAL A 49 -13.40 -5.08 6.01
C VAL A 49 -14.02 -4.20 7.09
N PRO A 50 -13.55 -4.29 8.35
CA PRO A 50 -14.01 -3.42 9.42
C PRO A 50 -13.46 -1.99 9.25
N LEU A 51 -14.05 -1.04 9.98
CA LEU A 51 -13.44 0.28 10.14
C LEU A 51 -12.31 0.21 11.16
N ALA A 52 -11.14 0.73 10.82
CA ALA A 52 -10.08 0.93 11.80
C ALA A 52 -10.57 1.87 12.92
N THR A 53 -10.29 1.50 14.17
CA THR A 53 -10.56 2.34 15.34
C THR A 53 -9.50 3.43 15.47
N LEU A 54 -9.82 4.51 16.19
CA LEU A 54 -8.85 5.58 16.46
C LEU A 54 -7.61 5.02 17.17
N ALA A 55 -7.77 4.16 18.16
CA ALA A 55 -6.66 3.52 18.88
C ALA A 55 -5.75 2.66 17.97
N GLN A 56 -6.28 2.10 16.89
CA GLN A 56 -5.47 1.36 15.91
C GLN A 56 -4.67 2.32 15.02
N ILE A 57 -5.30 3.40 14.57
CA ILE A 57 -4.68 4.40 13.69
C ILE A 57 -3.59 5.20 14.43
N THR A 58 -3.82 5.54 15.71
CA THR A 58 -2.86 6.33 16.51
C THR A 58 -1.57 5.58 16.86
N ARG A 59 -1.45 4.29 16.56
CA ARG A 59 -0.16 3.58 16.59
C ARG A 59 0.82 4.13 15.55
N ALA A 60 0.33 4.62 14.42
CA ALA A 60 1.15 5.14 13.32
C ALA A 60 1.06 6.66 13.18
N HIS A 61 -0.10 7.25 13.43
CA HIS A 61 -0.36 8.68 13.29
C HIS A 61 -0.52 9.37 14.64
N SER A 62 -0.27 10.69 14.69
CA SER A 62 -0.57 11.50 15.86
C SER A 62 -2.07 11.72 16.02
N GLU A 63 -2.53 11.91 17.25
CA GLU A 63 -3.93 12.30 17.52
C GLU A 63 -4.28 13.60 16.79
N ALA A 64 -3.37 14.57 16.78
CA ALA A 64 -3.55 15.85 16.10
C ALA A 64 -3.81 15.71 14.59
N HIS A 65 -3.16 14.75 13.93
CA HIS A 65 -3.42 14.45 12.51
C HIS A 65 -4.86 13.95 12.31
N LEU A 66 -5.33 13.04 13.16
CA LEU A 66 -6.69 12.51 13.08
C LEU A 66 -7.73 13.57 13.41
N GLU A 67 -7.51 14.36 14.45
CA GLU A 67 -8.38 15.48 14.83
C GLU A 67 -8.52 16.47 13.67
N HIS A 68 -7.41 16.80 13.01
CA HIS A 68 -7.41 17.68 11.84
C HIS A 68 -8.25 17.10 10.67
N LEU A 69 -8.08 15.82 10.33
CA LEU A 69 -8.87 15.18 9.28
C LEU A 69 -10.36 15.10 9.65
N GLU A 70 -10.67 14.81 10.92
CA GLU A 70 -12.05 14.75 11.43
C GLU A 70 -12.72 16.13 11.41
N GLU A 71 -12.02 17.20 11.82
CA GLU A 71 -12.53 18.57 11.75
C GLU A 71 -12.86 18.98 10.32
N LEU A 72 -11.98 18.67 9.36
CA LEU A 72 -12.23 18.93 7.94
C LEU A 72 -13.45 18.17 7.44
N HIS A 73 -13.53 16.88 7.75
CA HIS A 73 -14.67 16.05 7.40
C HIS A 73 -15.99 16.61 7.97
N GLN A 74 -16.02 16.96 9.26
CA GLN A 74 -17.22 17.53 9.91
C GLN A 74 -17.66 18.83 9.26
N ARG A 75 -16.74 19.71 8.88
CA ARG A 75 -17.06 20.95 8.13
C ARG A 75 -17.72 20.62 6.79
N LEU A 76 -17.16 19.71 6.01
CA LEU A 76 -17.73 19.33 4.70
C LEU A 76 -19.15 18.75 4.83
N VAL A 77 -19.40 17.94 5.86
CA VAL A 77 -20.72 17.37 6.11
C VAL A 77 -21.71 18.43 6.59
N ALA A 78 -21.28 19.36 7.46
CA ALA A 78 -22.14 20.41 8.00
C ALA A 78 -22.52 21.48 6.95
N ASP A 79 -21.61 21.81 6.04
CA ASP A 79 -21.78 22.87 5.04
C ASP A 79 -22.54 22.40 3.78
N GLU A 80 -22.71 21.11 3.57
CA GLU A 80 -23.41 20.56 2.39
C GLU A 80 -24.83 21.12 2.19
N PRO A 81 -25.70 21.17 3.20
CA PRO A 81 -27.07 21.70 3.03
C PRO A 81 -27.11 23.20 2.68
N ALA A 82 -26.05 23.94 2.98
CA ALA A 82 -25.93 25.36 2.71
C ALA A 82 -25.27 25.66 1.34
N GLY A 83 -24.87 24.64 0.57
CA GLY A 83 -24.13 24.82 -0.69
C GLY A 83 -22.69 25.27 -0.45
N GLY A 84 -22.11 24.90 0.69
CA GLY A 84 -20.71 25.13 1.01
C GLY A 84 -19.75 24.27 0.16
N PRO A 85 -18.44 24.35 0.42
CA PRO A 85 -17.45 23.57 -0.32
C PRO A 85 -17.71 22.06 -0.15
N ASP A 86 -17.56 21.30 -1.23
CA ASP A 86 -17.71 19.84 -1.26
C ASP A 86 -16.39 19.09 -1.02
N HIS A 87 -15.29 19.81 -0.89
CA HIS A 87 -13.95 19.26 -0.66
C HIS A 87 -13.04 20.19 0.14
N ALA A 88 -11.98 19.63 0.74
CA ALA A 88 -10.90 20.35 1.39
C ALA A 88 -9.56 19.89 0.79
N GLN A 89 -8.75 20.82 0.33
CA GLN A 89 -7.43 20.55 -0.24
C GLN A 89 -6.38 20.50 0.87
N LEU A 90 -5.62 19.40 0.95
CA LEU A 90 -4.58 19.18 1.96
C LEU A 90 -3.17 19.47 1.42
N ASP A 91 -2.94 19.17 0.15
CA ASP A 91 -1.78 19.55 -0.62
C ASP A 91 -2.20 19.80 -2.10
N PRO A 92 -1.29 20.11 -3.04
CA PRO A 92 -1.69 20.46 -4.40
C PRO A 92 -2.56 19.43 -5.13
N ASP A 93 -2.51 18.15 -4.73
CA ASP A 93 -3.19 17.04 -5.40
C ASP A 93 -3.88 16.04 -4.44
N THR A 94 -3.89 16.31 -3.14
CA THR A 94 -4.58 15.48 -2.14
C THR A 94 -5.83 16.18 -1.64
N ILE A 95 -6.99 15.64 -2.01
CA ILE A 95 -8.30 16.27 -1.80
C ILE A 95 -9.17 15.40 -0.88
N LEU A 96 -9.54 15.94 0.28
CA LEU A 96 -10.48 15.31 1.19
C LEU A 96 -11.91 15.67 0.81
N THR A 97 -12.75 14.66 0.60
CA THR A 97 -14.20 14.79 0.37
C THR A 97 -14.98 14.18 1.53
N ARG A 98 -16.29 14.33 1.53
CA ARG A 98 -17.15 13.78 2.59
C ARG A 98 -17.01 12.27 2.84
N TYR A 99 -16.53 11.51 1.87
CA TYR A 99 -16.40 10.06 1.99
C TYR A 99 -14.95 9.60 2.24
N THR A 100 -13.99 10.50 2.12
CA THR A 100 -12.56 10.16 2.20
C THR A 100 -12.18 9.52 3.53
N LEU A 101 -12.60 10.11 4.65
CA LEU A 101 -12.23 9.58 5.97
C LEU A 101 -12.84 8.20 6.24
N LEU A 102 -14.07 7.96 5.74
CA LEU A 102 -14.70 6.66 5.81
C LEU A 102 -13.91 5.62 5.00
N ALA A 103 -13.55 5.94 3.77
CA ALA A 103 -12.76 5.07 2.89
C ALA A 103 -11.35 4.80 3.46
N ALA A 104 -10.65 5.84 3.94
CA ALA A 104 -9.32 5.71 4.56
C ALA A 104 -9.35 4.81 5.81
N ARG A 105 -10.38 4.92 6.65
CA ARG A 105 -10.57 4.01 7.80
C ARG A 105 -10.91 2.58 7.38
N ARG A 106 -11.59 2.35 6.23
CA ARG A 106 -11.75 1.02 5.64
C ARG A 106 -10.43 0.48 5.12
N ALA A 107 -9.65 1.27 4.41
CA ALA A 107 -8.35 0.84 3.90
C ALA A 107 -7.40 0.42 5.04
N ALA A 108 -7.28 1.22 6.09
CA ALA A 108 -6.54 0.86 7.29
C ALA A 108 -7.13 -0.37 8.01
N GLY A 109 -8.47 -0.48 8.06
CA GLY A 109 -9.17 -1.63 8.64
C GLY A 109 -8.93 -2.93 7.88
N ALA A 110 -8.83 -2.87 6.54
CA ALA A 110 -8.45 -4.01 5.70
C ALA A 110 -7.05 -4.52 6.05
N ALA A 111 -6.08 -3.61 6.17
CA ALA A 111 -4.70 -3.94 6.52
C ALA A 111 -4.61 -4.64 7.88
N ILE A 112 -5.35 -4.17 8.87
CA ILE A 112 -5.41 -4.76 10.21
C ILE A 112 -6.09 -6.13 10.17
N ALA A 113 -7.27 -6.24 9.56
CA ALA A 113 -8.02 -7.50 9.50
C ALA A 113 -7.25 -8.58 8.71
N ALA A 114 -6.56 -8.20 7.64
CA ALA A 114 -5.67 -9.09 6.91
C ALA A 114 -4.50 -9.57 7.77
N THR A 115 -3.90 -8.66 8.55
CA THR A 115 -2.83 -9.00 9.50
C THR A 115 -3.31 -9.99 10.55
N ASP A 116 -4.48 -9.75 11.16
CA ASP A 116 -5.08 -10.63 12.16
C ASP A 116 -5.33 -12.03 11.59
N ALA A 117 -5.94 -12.12 10.41
CA ALA A 117 -6.26 -13.39 9.77
C ALA A 117 -5.01 -14.19 9.36
N VAL A 118 -3.97 -13.50 8.86
CA VAL A 118 -2.68 -14.13 8.48
C VAL A 118 -1.93 -14.60 9.72
N VAL A 119 -1.87 -13.81 10.78
CA VAL A 119 -1.19 -14.21 12.04
C VAL A 119 -1.93 -15.36 12.71
N ALA A 120 -3.27 -15.36 12.71
CA ALA A 120 -4.09 -16.45 13.21
C ALA A 120 -3.98 -17.75 12.39
N GLY A 121 -3.40 -17.68 11.17
CA GLY A 121 -3.30 -18.83 10.26
C GLY A 121 -4.62 -19.23 9.61
N GLU A 122 -5.61 -18.34 9.59
CA GLU A 122 -6.87 -18.52 8.86
C GLU A 122 -6.66 -18.48 7.35
N ILE A 123 -5.74 -17.63 6.91
CA ILE A 123 -5.24 -17.49 5.55
C ILE A 123 -3.71 -17.45 5.56
N GLU A 124 -3.07 -17.79 4.45
CA GLU A 124 -1.60 -17.75 4.35
C GLU A 124 -1.09 -16.35 4.07
N ASN A 125 -1.73 -15.65 3.15
CA ASN A 125 -1.41 -14.28 2.74
C ASN A 125 -2.66 -13.53 2.32
N ALA A 126 -2.54 -12.23 2.04
CA ALA A 126 -3.66 -11.39 1.67
C ALA A 126 -3.28 -10.30 0.66
N PHE A 127 -4.24 -9.93 -0.18
CA PHE A 127 -4.24 -8.69 -0.96
C PHE A 127 -5.41 -7.80 -0.54
N CYS A 128 -5.12 -6.55 -0.21
CA CYS A 128 -6.11 -5.54 0.15
C CYS A 128 -6.33 -4.59 -1.03
N SER A 129 -7.43 -4.81 -1.77
CA SER A 129 -7.87 -3.97 -2.89
C SER A 129 -8.69 -2.81 -2.35
N VAL A 130 -8.02 -1.81 -1.84
CA VAL A 130 -8.62 -0.68 -1.12
C VAL A 130 -8.09 0.67 -1.60
N ARG A 131 -8.85 1.71 -1.38
CA ARG A 131 -8.54 3.12 -1.62
C ARG A 131 -9.05 3.95 -0.43
N PRO A 132 -8.42 5.09 -0.13
CA PRO A 132 -7.21 5.66 -0.73
C PRO A 132 -5.94 4.86 -0.41
N PRO A 133 -4.84 5.09 -1.18
CA PRO A 133 -3.51 4.57 -0.87
C PRO A 133 -2.96 5.15 0.44
N GLY A 134 -1.79 4.67 0.90
CA GLY A 134 -1.32 5.02 2.23
C GLY A 134 0.15 5.41 2.36
N HIS A 135 1.06 4.94 1.52
CA HIS A 135 2.51 4.96 1.78
C HIS A 135 3.14 6.37 1.87
N HIS A 136 2.45 7.41 1.34
CA HIS A 136 2.90 8.81 1.46
C HIS A 136 2.40 9.51 2.74
N ALA A 137 1.35 9.00 3.40
CA ALA A 137 0.84 9.61 4.62
C ALA A 137 1.87 9.51 5.74
N CYS A 138 2.41 10.66 6.15
CA CYS A 138 3.34 10.79 7.26
C CYS A 138 2.59 10.75 8.60
N ARG A 139 3.33 10.66 9.71
CA ARG A 139 2.76 10.64 11.05
C ARG A 139 1.78 11.79 11.31
N GLU A 140 2.04 12.98 10.75
CA GLU A 140 1.28 14.21 11.00
C GLU A 140 0.78 14.91 9.73
N GLN A 141 0.90 14.27 8.56
CA GLN A 141 0.55 14.92 7.30
C GLN A 141 0.00 13.91 6.29
N ALA A 142 -1.15 14.26 5.71
CA ALA A 142 -1.68 13.64 4.50
C ALA A 142 -1.05 14.28 3.27
N MET A 143 -0.62 13.49 2.28
CA MET A 143 -0.04 13.95 1.01
C MET A 143 -0.01 12.82 -0.01
N GLY A 144 0.19 13.14 -1.30
CA GLY A 144 0.34 12.14 -2.36
C GLY A 144 -0.85 11.19 -2.44
N PHE A 145 -2.06 11.71 -2.40
CA PHE A 145 -3.33 10.97 -2.38
C PHE A 145 -3.59 10.13 -1.13
N CYS A 146 -2.65 10.13 -0.15
CA CYS A 146 -2.67 9.31 1.05
C CYS A 146 -3.12 10.11 2.28
N PHE A 147 -4.02 9.55 3.07
CA PHE A 147 -4.57 10.17 4.29
C PHE A 147 -4.14 9.44 5.56
N LEU A 148 -4.15 8.11 5.53
CA LEU A 148 -3.70 7.21 6.58
C LEU A 148 -2.72 6.21 5.97
N ASN A 149 -1.62 5.93 6.66
CA ASN A 149 -0.62 4.98 6.17
C ASN A 149 -1.03 3.55 6.50
N ASN A 150 -1.72 2.91 5.56
CA ASN A 150 -2.32 1.59 5.74
C ASN A 150 -1.28 0.54 6.14
N VAL A 151 -0.13 0.51 5.45
CA VAL A 151 0.93 -0.48 5.69
C VAL A 151 1.65 -0.23 7.01
N ALA A 152 1.91 1.03 7.39
CA ALA A 152 2.56 1.35 8.66
C ALA A 152 1.64 1.06 9.86
N ILE A 153 0.33 1.32 9.73
CA ILE A 153 -0.67 0.94 10.75
C ILE A 153 -0.67 -0.58 10.96
N ALA A 154 -0.67 -1.36 9.88
CA ALA A 154 -0.62 -2.81 9.94
C ALA A 154 0.70 -3.33 10.55
N ALA A 155 1.83 -2.75 10.18
CA ALA A 155 3.15 -3.09 10.71
C ALA A 155 3.23 -2.82 12.23
N ARG A 156 2.80 -1.64 12.69
CA ARG A 156 2.69 -1.32 14.12
C ARG A 156 1.72 -2.26 14.84
N HIS A 157 0.59 -2.61 14.22
CA HIS A 157 -0.36 -3.57 14.79
C HIS A 157 0.27 -4.96 14.97
N ALA A 158 1.00 -5.45 13.97
CA ALA A 158 1.72 -6.73 14.06
C ALA A 158 2.76 -6.75 15.19
N LEU A 159 3.53 -5.67 15.33
CA LEU A 159 4.57 -5.53 16.37
C LEU A 159 3.98 -5.39 17.77
N GLU A 160 2.94 -4.56 17.94
CA GLU A 160 2.44 -4.15 19.25
C GLU A 160 1.31 -5.03 19.80
N VAL A 161 0.48 -5.60 18.91
CA VAL A 161 -0.67 -6.42 19.31
C VAL A 161 -0.36 -7.90 19.20
N HIS A 162 0.28 -8.32 18.10
CA HIS A 162 0.64 -9.73 17.91
C HIS A 162 2.03 -10.08 18.47
N GLY A 163 2.80 -9.08 18.92
CA GLY A 163 4.11 -9.29 19.55
C GLY A 163 5.16 -9.85 18.59
N LEU A 164 5.05 -9.58 17.28
CA LEU A 164 6.10 -9.92 16.34
C LEU A 164 7.34 -9.05 16.63
N GLU A 165 8.51 -9.62 16.45
CA GLU A 165 9.78 -8.95 16.75
C GLU A 165 10.40 -8.29 15.51
N ARG A 166 10.07 -8.79 14.31
CA ARG A 166 10.62 -8.30 13.03
C ARG A 166 9.58 -8.33 11.94
N VAL A 167 9.29 -7.17 11.37
CA VAL A 167 8.44 -7.03 10.19
C VAL A 167 9.20 -6.33 9.07
N ALA A 168 9.03 -6.79 7.84
CA ALA A 168 9.58 -6.09 6.68
C ALA A 168 8.47 -5.41 5.90
N ILE A 169 8.77 -4.23 5.35
CA ILE A 169 7.95 -3.54 4.38
C ILE A 169 8.70 -3.55 3.05
N VAL A 170 8.07 -4.04 1.99
CA VAL A 170 8.58 -3.98 0.63
C VAL A 170 7.71 -3.02 -0.15
N ASP A 171 8.30 -1.96 -0.64
CA ASP A 171 7.61 -0.92 -1.41
C ASP A 171 8.15 -0.95 -2.85
N PHE A 172 7.26 -1.27 -3.81
CA PHE A 172 7.60 -1.27 -5.23
C PHE A 172 6.77 -0.26 -6.05
N ASP A 173 6.11 0.67 -5.38
CA ASP A 173 5.55 1.87 -6.01
C ASP A 173 6.66 2.67 -6.71
N VAL A 174 6.33 3.39 -7.78
CA VAL A 174 7.30 4.23 -8.49
C VAL A 174 7.77 5.41 -7.65
N HIS A 175 6.97 5.81 -6.65
CA HIS A 175 7.25 6.91 -5.75
C HIS A 175 7.90 6.40 -4.44
N HIS A 176 8.73 7.24 -3.83
CA HIS A 176 9.29 6.93 -2.52
C HIS A 176 8.20 6.91 -1.44
N GLY A 177 8.10 5.81 -0.67
CA GLY A 177 7.17 5.67 0.46
C GLY A 177 7.60 6.49 1.68
N ASN A 178 7.68 7.81 1.51
CA ASN A 178 8.18 8.75 2.51
C ASN A 178 7.39 8.74 3.82
N GLY A 179 6.10 8.47 3.76
CA GLY A 179 5.25 8.36 4.95
C GLY A 179 5.57 7.12 5.76
N THR A 180 5.78 6.00 5.10
CA THR A 180 6.19 4.74 5.75
C THR A 180 7.56 4.89 6.40
N GLU A 181 8.54 5.50 5.71
CA GLU A 181 9.84 5.85 6.29
C GLU A 181 9.70 6.78 7.50
N ASN A 182 8.91 7.85 7.38
CA ASN A 182 8.67 8.80 8.46
C ASN A 182 8.12 8.14 9.74
N ILE A 183 7.23 7.15 9.60
CA ILE A 183 6.58 6.48 10.73
C ILE A 183 7.45 5.37 11.34
N LEU A 184 8.26 4.67 10.54
CA LEU A 184 8.93 3.43 10.97
C LEU A 184 10.46 3.55 11.09
N SER A 185 11.06 4.66 10.70
CA SER A 185 12.52 4.81 10.67
C SER A 185 13.20 4.75 12.04
N ASP A 186 12.47 5.00 13.12
CA ASP A 186 12.96 4.94 14.51
C ASP A 186 12.76 3.57 15.17
N ASP A 187 12.12 2.61 14.50
CA ASP A 187 11.84 1.29 15.05
C ASP A 187 12.72 0.21 14.39
N PRO A 188 13.75 -0.29 15.09
CA PRO A 188 14.65 -1.31 14.52
C PRO A 188 13.99 -2.67 14.28
N ARG A 189 12.75 -2.88 14.74
CA ARG A 189 11.96 -4.08 14.47
C ARG A 189 11.28 -4.03 13.09
N ALA A 190 11.29 -2.88 12.43
CA ALA A 190 10.78 -2.70 11.09
C ALA A 190 11.94 -2.47 10.11
N LEU A 191 11.98 -3.23 9.02
CA LEU A 191 12.88 -2.99 7.88
C LEU A 191 12.05 -2.56 6.68
N MET A 192 12.35 -1.44 6.08
CA MET A 192 11.77 -1.06 4.78
C MET A 192 12.82 -1.25 3.68
N VAL A 193 12.43 -1.90 2.60
CA VAL A 193 13.17 -1.94 1.35
C VAL A 193 12.29 -1.42 0.23
N GLY A 194 12.79 -0.48 -0.57
CA GLY A 194 12.01 0.10 -1.67
C GLY A 194 12.91 0.60 -2.78
N PHE A 195 12.45 0.54 -4.03
CA PHE A 195 13.00 1.34 -5.13
C PHE A 195 12.03 2.47 -5.45
N PHE A 196 12.51 3.54 -6.05
CA PHE A 196 11.66 4.62 -6.53
C PHE A 196 12.38 5.40 -7.63
N GLN A 197 11.61 5.99 -8.53
CA GLN A 197 12.18 6.89 -9.54
C GLN A 197 12.78 8.12 -8.88
N HIS A 198 14.00 8.51 -9.29
CA HIS A 198 14.65 9.72 -8.79
C HIS A 198 15.44 10.41 -9.89
N PRO A 199 15.38 11.79 -9.99
CA PRO A 199 14.55 12.69 -9.19
C PRO A 199 13.07 12.66 -9.60
N PHE A 200 12.19 12.47 -8.64
CA PHE A 200 10.73 12.40 -8.84
C PHE A 200 10.00 12.73 -7.53
N TYR A 201 8.65 12.94 -7.60
CA TYR A 201 7.84 13.10 -6.39
C TYR A 201 8.07 11.93 -5.42
N PRO A 202 8.11 12.12 -4.11
CA PRO A 202 8.00 13.36 -3.33
C PRO A 202 9.37 14.04 -3.07
N TYR A 203 10.38 13.79 -3.87
CA TYR A 203 11.73 14.37 -3.81
C TYR A 203 12.49 14.07 -2.50
N SER A 204 12.25 12.89 -1.95
CA SER A 204 12.82 12.39 -0.68
C SER A 204 13.52 11.05 -0.87
N GLY A 205 13.99 10.44 0.22
CA GLY A 205 14.56 9.08 0.24
C GLY A 205 16.03 8.98 -0.13
N THR A 206 16.70 10.07 -0.50
CA THR A 206 18.11 10.06 -0.90
C THR A 206 19.06 10.69 0.14
N GLN A 207 18.53 11.31 1.19
CA GLN A 207 19.33 11.99 2.20
C GLN A 207 19.29 11.22 3.52
N TYR A 208 20.43 10.61 3.89
CA TYR A 208 20.67 10.00 5.20
C TYR A 208 19.53 9.12 5.71
N PRO A 209 19.11 8.07 4.98
CA PRO A 209 18.07 7.17 5.47
C PRO A 209 18.57 6.49 6.77
N ALA A 210 17.62 6.17 7.65
CA ALA A 210 17.91 5.36 8.83
C ALA A 210 18.42 3.98 8.41
N SER A 211 19.17 3.31 9.28
CA SER A 211 19.82 2.02 8.97
C SER A 211 18.84 0.89 8.63
N ASN A 212 17.60 1.04 9.02
CA ASN A 212 16.48 0.13 8.72
C ASN A 212 15.64 0.56 7.49
N MET A 213 16.09 1.59 6.75
CA MET A 213 15.45 2.09 5.52
C MET A 213 16.40 1.91 4.34
N LEU A 214 16.12 0.93 3.49
CA LEU A 214 16.91 0.60 2.31
C LEU A 214 16.28 1.20 1.06
N ASN A 215 16.61 2.44 0.79
CA ASN A 215 16.10 3.25 -0.29
C ASN A 215 16.97 3.09 -1.54
N LEU A 216 16.37 2.64 -2.67
CA LEU A 216 17.04 2.53 -3.97
C LEU A 216 16.51 3.58 -4.95
N PRO A 217 17.12 4.76 -5.02
CA PRO A 217 16.79 5.72 -6.07
C PRO A 217 17.27 5.20 -7.43
N ILE A 218 16.37 5.10 -8.39
CA ILE A 218 16.67 4.64 -9.75
C ILE A 218 16.25 5.70 -10.77
N PRO A 219 17.02 5.86 -11.89
CA PRO A 219 16.69 6.87 -12.89
C PRO A 219 15.45 6.50 -13.70
N ALA A 220 14.77 7.50 -14.25
CA ALA A 220 13.71 7.30 -15.24
C ALA A 220 14.17 6.37 -16.37
N TYR A 221 13.23 5.63 -16.94
CA TYR A 221 13.44 4.67 -18.03
C TYR A 221 14.28 3.42 -17.65
N THR A 222 14.55 3.20 -16.37
CA THR A 222 15.13 1.93 -15.90
C THR A 222 14.17 0.80 -16.23
N ARG A 223 14.67 -0.26 -16.88
CA ARG A 223 13.86 -1.39 -17.33
C ARG A 223 13.68 -2.42 -16.22
N GLY A 224 12.65 -3.25 -16.32
CA GLY A 224 12.36 -4.29 -15.34
C GLY A 224 13.53 -5.23 -15.06
N MET A 225 14.31 -5.63 -16.10
CA MET A 225 15.52 -6.46 -15.90
C MET A 225 16.56 -5.77 -15.01
N ASP A 226 16.80 -4.49 -15.22
CA ASP A 226 17.79 -3.74 -14.44
C ASP A 226 17.31 -3.61 -12.97
N VAL A 227 15.98 -3.43 -12.77
CA VAL A 227 15.36 -3.43 -11.43
C VAL A 227 15.50 -4.81 -10.74
N ARG A 228 15.29 -5.91 -11.46
CA ARG A 228 15.46 -7.27 -10.91
C ARG A 228 16.90 -7.51 -10.44
N GLU A 229 17.90 -7.07 -11.20
CA GLU A 229 19.32 -7.18 -10.82
C GLU A 229 19.60 -6.40 -9.52
N LEU A 230 19.05 -5.19 -9.37
CA LEU A 230 19.18 -4.40 -8.15
C LEU A 230 18.50 -5.09 -6.94
N ILE A 231 17.30 -5.64 -7.14
CA ILE A 231 16.58 -6.37 -6.10
C ILE A 231 17.40 -7.59 -5.63
N GLU A 232 17.91 -8.40 -6.54
CA GLU A 232 18.73 -9.59 -6.20
C GLU A 232 20.03 -9.19 -5.48
N ALA A 233 20.65 -8.09 -5.91
CA ALA A 233 21.92 -7.67 -5.34
C ALA A 233 21.79 -6.98 -3.98
N ILE A 234 20.66 -6.31 -3.71
CA ILE A 234 20.54 -5.38 -2.58
C ILE A 234 19.39 -5.77 -1.64
N TRP A 235 18.14 -5.94 -2.13
CA TRP A 235 17.02 -6.26 -1.25
C TRP A 235 17.11 -7.66 -0.67
N MET A 236 17.39 -8.65 -1.54
CA MET A 236 17.36 -10.04 -1.13
C MET A 236 18.35 -10.35 0.00
N PRO A 237 19.65 -9.95 -0.07
CA PRO A 237 20.58 -10.16 1.04
C PRO A 237 20.12 -9.47 2.34
N ARG A 238 19.53 -8.28 2.24
CA ARG A 238 19.09 -7.52 3.41
C ARG A 238 17.86 -8.13 4.07
N LEU A 239 16.89 -8.59 3.28
CA LEU A 239 15.70 -9.30 3.76
C LEU A 239 16.08 -10.65 4.41
N GLU A 240 17.01 -11.39 3.80
CA GLU A 240 17.53 -12.64 4.36
C GLU A 240 18.23 -12.44 5.72
N GLU A 241 19.09 -11.42 5.81
CA GLU A 241 19.77 -11.07 7.07
C GLU A 241 18.78 -10.65 8.15
N PHE A 242 17.79 -9.86 7.80
CA PHE A 242 16.78 -9.37 8.74
C PHE A 242 15.85 -10.49 9.23
N ALA A 243 15.58 -11.49 8.41
CA ALA A 243 14.73 -12.64 8.70
C ALA A 243 13.36 -12.24 9.29
N PRO A 244 12.51 -11.54 8.51
CA PRO A 244 11.22 -11.03 9.00
C PRO A 244 10.26 -12.15 9.38
N GLU A 245 9.42 -11.93 10.38
CA GLU A 245 8.36 -12.84 10.79
C GLU A 245 7.04 -12.60 10.05
N MET A 246 6.94 -11.45 9.36
CA MET A 246 5.85 -11.05 8.48
C MET A 246 6.34 -10.02 7.49
N ILE A 247 5.80 -10.04 6.27
CA ILE A 247 6.12 -9.08 5.21
C ILE A 247 4.85 -8.30 4.86
N PHE A 248 4.96 -6.99 4.86
CA PHE A 248 3.96 -6.07 4.32
C PHE A 248 4.45 -5.55 2.96
N VAL A 249 3.52 -5.37 2.03
CA VAL A 249 3.86 -4.87 0.70
C VAL A 249 3.05 -3.63 0.40
N SER A 250 3.72 -2.51 0.14
CA SER A 250 3.15 -1.36 -0.55
C SER A 250 3.21 -1.65 -2.04
N ALA A 251 2.08 -2.13 -2.57
CA ALA A 251 1.96 -2.62 -3.93
C ALA A 251 1.43 -1.51 -4.85
N GLY A 252 2.33 -0.63 -5.28
CA GLY A 252 2.07 0.33 -6.36
C GLY A 252 2.43 -0.28 -7.72
N PHE A 253 1.61 -0.04 -8.72
CA PHE A 253 1.79 -0.58 -10.07
C PHE A 253 2.07 0.51 -11.11
N ASP A 254 2.33 1.73 -10.66
CA ASP A 254 2.68 2.90 -11.44
C ASP A 254 4.14 2.91 -11.95
N ALA A 255 4.97 1.98 -11.51
CA ALA A 255 6.26 1.67 -12.16
C ALA A 255 6.08 0.95 -13.51
N HIS A 256 4.83 0.61 -13.91
CA HIS A 256 4.54 -0.01 -15.20
C HIS A 256 4.81 0.96 -16.35
N ARG A 257 5.41 0.46 -17.45
CA ARG A 257 5.79 1.27 -18.61
C ARG A 257 4.64 2.01 -19.33
N GLU A 258 3.41 1.61 -19.07
CA GLU A 258 2.18 2.20 -19.63
C GLU A 258 1.52 3.20 -18.66
N ASP A 259 2.09 3.42 -17.47
CA ASP A 259 1.54 4.35 -16.49
C ASP A 259 2.04 5.77 -16.74
N ASP A 260 1.13 6.74 -16.66
CA ASP A 260 1.44 8.15 -16.94
C ASP A 260 2.06 8.88 -15.74
N LEU A 261 1.93 8.31 -14.51
CA LEU A 261 2.48 8.87 -13.27
C LEU A 261 3.82 8.25 -12.86
N GLY A 262 4.48 7.53 -13.76
CA GLY A 262 5.82 7.00 -13.63
C GLY A 262 6.51 6.91 -14.97
N GLN A 263 7.82 6.77 -14.95
CA GLN A 263 8.63 6.65 -16.17
C GLN A 263 9.56 5.43 -16.11
N LEU A 264 9.23 4.44 -15.29
CA LEU A 264 9.97 3.19 -15.26
C LEU A 264 9.45 2.23 -16.34
N GLY A 265 10.20 1.20 -16.63
CA GLY A 265 9.93 0.28 -17.72
C GLY A 265 9.48 -1.12 -17.29
N LEU A 266 8.78 -1.23 -16.15
CA LEU A 266 8.28 -2.52 -15.65
C LEU A 266 7.07 -3.00 -16.45
N THR A 267 6.85 -4.31 -16.39
CA THR A 267 5.69 -5.01 -16.95
C THR A 267 5.06 -5.90 -15.89
N GLU A 268 3.90 -6.49 -16.19
CA GLU A 268 3.23 -7.46 -15.32
C GLU A 268 4.15 -8.60 -14.88
N ASN A 269 5.03 -9.04 -15.79
CA ASN A 269 6.00 -10.11 -15.50
C ASN A 269 7.05 -9.68 -14.47
N ASP A 270 7.35 -8.38 -14.37
CA ASP A 270 8.28 -7.86 -13.38
C ASP A 270 7.64 -7.83 -12.00
N PHE A 271 6.39 -7.39 -11.89
CA PHE A 271 5.63 -7.45 -10.64
C PHE A 271 5.41 -8.89 -10.16
N ALA A 272 5.09 -9.82 -11.06
CA ALA A 272 5.00 -11.24 -10.73
C ALA A 272 6.34 -11.77 -10.19
N TRP A 273 7.44 -11.42 -10.84
CA TRP A 273 8.78 -11.84 -10.42
C TRP A 273 9.16 -11.24 -9.05
N ILE A 274 8.90 -9.94 -8.81
CA ILE A 274 9.14 -9.29 -7.51
C ILE A 274 8.32 -10.01 -6.43
N THR A 275 7.06 -10.28 -6.69
CA THR A 275 6.17 -10.99 -5.77
C THR A 275 6.70 -12.39 -5.43
N ALA A 276 7.20 -13.13 -6.42
CA ALA A 276 7.80 -14.44 -6.20
C ALA A 276 9.04 -14.36 -5.29
N ARG A 277 9.89 -13.33 -5.44
CA ARG A 277 11.04 -13.11 -4.55
C ARG A 277 10.62 -12.79 -3.12
N ILE A 278 9.59 -11.95 -2.95
CA ILE A 278 8.99 -11.65 -1.64
C ILE A 278 8.44 -12.94 -1.00
N GLN A 279 7.72 -13.75 -1.77
CA GLN A 279 7.15 -15.01 -1.31
C GLN A 279 8.23 -16.03 -0.92
N ASP A 280 9.35 -16.07 -1.62
CA ASP A 280 10.49 -16.91 -1.26
C ASP A 280 11.07 -16.56 0.12
N VAL A 281 11.23 -15.26 0.41
CA VAL A 281 11.65 -14.79 1.74
C VAL A 281 10.59 -15.13 2.80
N ALA A 282 9.32 -14.86 2.50
CA ALA A 282 8.22 -15.12 3.44
C ALA A 282 8.13 -16.62 3.80
N ARG A 283 8.30 -17.51 2.83
CA ARG A 283 8.31 -18.96 3.07
C ARG A 283 9.46 -19.40 3.95
N ARG A 284 10.65 -18.80 3.80
CA ARG A 284 11.83 -19.14 4.62
C ARG A 284 11.76 -18.62 6.04
N HIS A 285 11.29 -17.40 6.23
CA HIS A 285 11.39 -16.69 7.52
C HIS A 285 10.05 -16.36 8.16
N ALA A 286 9.02 -16.07 7.37
CA ALA A 286 7.74 -15.53 7.84
C ALA A 286 6.59 -16.55 7.77
N ARG A 287 6.85 -17.84 7.57
CA ARG A 287 5.81 -18.89 7.43
C ARG A 287 4.80 -18.61 6.31
N GLY A 288 5.22 -17.93 5.24
CA GLY A 288 4.36 -17.50 4.14
C GLY A 288 3.57 -16.22 4.40
N ARG A 289 3.69 -15.58 5.56
CA ARG A 289 2.88 -14.42 5.97
C ARG A 289 3.21 -13.17 5.16
N ILE A 290 2.29 -12.79 4.28
CA ILE A 290 2.34 -11.57 3.47
C ILE A 290 1.00 -10.86 3.56
N VAL A 291 1.01 -9.55 3.80
CA VAL A 291 -0.14 -8.66 3.61
C VAL A 291 0.25 -7.58 2.61
N SER A 292 -0.40 -7.58 1.45
CA SER A 292 -0.15 -6.65 0.36
C SER A 292 -1.26 -5.62 0.26
N MET A 293 -0.90 -4.34 0.17
CA MET A 293 -1.80 -3.20 0.10
C MET A 293 -1.69 -2.53 -1.26
N LEU A 294 -2.81 -2.28 -1.92
CA LEU A 294 -2.84 -1.47 -3.13
C LEU A 294 -2.40 -0.03 -2.83
N GLU A 295 -1.39 0.45 -3.57
CA GLU A 295 -0.96 1.84 -3.55
C GLU A 295 -1.23 2.49 -4.92
N GLY A 296 -0.20 2.94 -5.64
CA GLY A 296 -0.33 3.55 -6.95
C GLY A 296 -0.66 2.59 -8.10
N GLY A 297 -0.70 3.13 -9.30
CA GLY A 297 -1.09 2.48 -10.55
C GLY A 297 -2.34 3.14 -11.13
N TYR A 298 -2.17 3.88 -12.22
CA TYR A 298 -3.16 4.85 -12.71
C TYR A 298 -3.58 4.61 -14.17
N ASN A 299 -2.80 3.83 -14.92
CA ASN A 299 -3.30 3.24 -16.16
C ASN A 299 -4.16 2.02 -15.82
N LEU A 300 -5.47 2.12 -16.01
CA LEU A 300 -6.44 1.12 -15.53
C LEU A 300 -6.19 -0.28 -16.08
N ASP A 301 -5.84 -0.40 -17.37
CA ASP A 301 -5.54 -1.68 -17.98
C ASP A 301 -4.24 -2.30 -17.45
N ALA A 302 -3.18 -1.51 -17.35
CA ALA A 302 -1.89 -1.95 -16.81
C ALA A 302 -2.01 -2.32 -15.32
N LEU A 303 -2.75 -1.51 -14.55
CA LEU A 303 -3.05 -1.79 -13.14
C LEU A 303 -3.74 -3.14 -12.99
N ALA A 304 -4.83 -3.36 -13.73
CA ALA A 304 -5.63 -4.59 -13.63
C ALA A 304 -4.80 -5.84 -13.98
N ARG A 305 -3.98 -5.79 -15.04
CA ARG A 305 -3.10 -6.89 -15.44
C ARG A 305 -1.98 -7.15 -14.42
N SER A 306 -1.42 -6.07 -13.85
CA SER A 306 -0.32 -6.16 -12.90
C SER A 306 -0.79 -6.69 -11.54
N VAL A 307 -1.97 -6.24 -11.07
CA VAL A 307 -2.61 -6.78 -9.85
C VAL A 307 -2.96 -8.24 -10.02
N GLU A 308 -3.52 -8.64 -11.18
CA GLU A 308 -3.79 -10.06 -11.46
C GLU A 308 -2.50 -10.89 -11.38
N ALA A 309 -1.42 -10.43 -12.02
CA ALA A 309 -0.13 -11.13 -12.02
C ALA A 309 0.46 -11.26 -10.61
N HIS A 310 0.34 -10.21 -9.79
CA HIS A 310 0.74 -10.21 -8.39
C HIS A 310 -0.09 -11.21 -7.56
N ILE A 311 -1.42 -11.16 -7.67
CA ILE A 311 -2.33 -12.05 -6.95
C ILE A 311 -2.13 -13.52 -7.36
N ARG A 312 -1.91 -13.81 -8.64
CA ARG A 312 -1.63 -15.18 -9.09
C ARG A 312 -0.43 -15.78 -8.37
N VAL A 313 0.64 -15.02 -8.20
CA VAL A 313 1.82 -15.48 -7.46
C VAL A 313 1.48 -15.69 -5.99
N LEU A 314 0.80 -14.74 -5.34
CA LEU A 314 0.39 -14.89 -3.93
C LEU A 314 -0.47 -16.14 -3.71
N ALA A 315 -1.34 -16.46 -4.66
CA ALA A 315 -2.28 -17.58 -4.59
C ALA A 315 -1.74 -18.91 -5.16
N ASP A 316 -0.48 -18.95 -5.61
CA ASP A 316 0.14 -20.13 -6.26
C ASP A 316 -0.65 -20.63 -7.49
N LEU A 317 -1.15 -19.71 -8.37
CA LEU A 317 -1.98 -19.95 -9.56
C LEU A 317 -1.18 -19.85 -10.87
#